data_ed152ab192899b0ac2b840d74d19fc13
#
_entry.id   ed152ab192899b0ac2b840d74d19fc13
#
_cell.length_a   1.000
_cell.length_b   1.000
_cell.length_c   1.000
_cell.angle_alpha   90.00
_cell.angle_beta   90.00
_cell.angle_gamma   90.00
#
_symmetry.space_group_name_H-M   'P 1'
#
loop_
_entity.id
_entity.type
_entity.pdbx_description
1 polymer ?
#
loop_
_entity_poly.entity_id
_entity_poly.type
_entity_poly.pdbx_seq_one_letter_code
_entity_poly.pdbx_strand_id
1 'polypeptide(L)'
;YDNIAFGLKIQKLSRQEIDRKVREIANKVDLSDDQLKKAVSQLSGGQQQRVAIARALVTGPSIICMDEPLSNLDAKLRVQLRNELKKMQKDFGITTIYVTHDQEEALTLSDRIAVFNKGVIEQIGTPNEVYNHSSTEFVCNFIGDINRLGGDIAGQMKLDEGKHHFIRLERIRVNRPKDADELQLNGVIESREYYGLYI
;
A
#
# COMPACT_ATOMS: atom_id res chain seq x y z
N TYR A 1 20.18 -6.16 -18.41
CA TYR A 1 20.42 -4.97 -19.25
C TYR A 1 19.31 -4.80 -20.31
N ASP A 2 19.11 -5.75 -21.22
CA ASP A 2 18.22 -5.64 -22.38
C ASP A 2 16.74 -5.38 -22.02
N ASN A 3 16.28 -5.90 -20.91
CA ASN A 3 14.96 -5.60 -20.38
C ASN A 3 14.76 -4.11 -20.12
N ILE A 4 15.73 -3.46 -19.49
CA ILE A 4 15.69 -2.02 -19.19
C ILE A 4 15.83 -1.21 -20.48
N ALA A 5 16.77 -1.60 -21.37
CA ALA A 5 17.05 -0.91 -22.61
C ALA A 5 15.90 -1.00 -23.65
N PHE A 6 14.91 -1.88 -23.46
CA PHE A 6 13.90 -2.19 -24.46
C PHE A 6 13.13 -0.95 -24.95
N GLY A 7 12.60 -0.15 -24.03
CA GLY A 7 11.86 1.07 -24.40
C GLY A 7 12.73 2.10 -25.14
N LEU A 8 14.00 2.23 -24.76
CA LEU A 8 14.94 3.16 -25.41
C LEU A 8 15.31 2.70 -26.83
N LYS A 9 15.41 1.37 -27.04
CA LYS A 9 15.63 0.81 -28.38
C LYS A 9 14.47 1.12 -29.33
N ILE A 10 13.22 1.07 -28.82
CA ILE A 10 12.02 1.46 -29.59
C ILE A 10 12.08 2.96 -29.95
N GLN A 11 12.58 3.80 -29.04
CA GLN A 11 12.78 5.24 -29.31
C GLN A 11 13.93 5.52 -30.28
N LYS A 12 14.62 4.50 -30.77
CA LYS A 12 15.74 4.57 -31.72
C LYS A 12 16.90 5.46 -31.25
N LEU A 13 17.14 5.51 -29.95
CA LEU A 13 18.30 6.22 -29.39
C LEU A 13 19.60 5.55 -29.79
N SER A 14 20.71 6.33 -29.78
CA SER A 14 22.05 5.79 -30.04
C SER A 14 22.48 4.78 -28.96
N ARG A 15 23.35 3.86 -29.31
CA ARG A 15 23.88 2.85 -28.38
C ARG A 15 24.52 3.50 -27.14
N GLN A 16 25.21 4.62 -27.33
CA GLN A 16 25.85 5.33 -26.21
C GLN A 16 24.82 5.95 -25.27
N GLU A 17 23.77 6.57 -25.80
CA GLU A 17 22.68 7.12 -24.98
C GLU A 17 21.91 6.05 -24.23
N ILE A 18 21.65 4.91 -24.88
CA ILE A 18 20.99 3.76 -24.23
C ILE A 18 21.86 3.28 -23.05
N ASP A 19 23.16 3.05 -23.27
CA ASP A 19 24.04 2.57 -22.20
C ASP A 19 24.11 3.54 -21.03
N ARG A 20 24.25 4.83 -21.30
CA ARG A 20 24.24 5.88 -20.27
C ARG A 20 22.95 5.89 -19.46
N LYS A 21 21.79 5.90 -20.13
CA LYS A 21 20.48 5.94 -19.46
C LYS A 21 20.21 4.66 -18.65
N VAL A 22 20.57 3.49 -19.19
CA VAL A 22 20.40 2.21 -18.48
C VAL A 22 21.24 2.18 -17.21
N ARG A 23 22.50 2.59 -17.26
CA ARG A 23 23.37 2.63 -16.05
C ARG A 23 22.90 3.66 -15.05
N GLU A 24 22.47 4.83 -15.52
CA GLU A 24 21.93 5.88 -14.66
C GLU A 24 20.71 5.38 -13.88
N ILE A 25 19.74 4.78 -14.56
CA ILE A 25 18.54 4.26 -13.90
C ILE A 25 18.85 3.07 -13.01
N ALA A 26 19.74 2.17 -13.43
CA ALA A 26 20.17 1.01 -12.65
C ALA A 26 20.76 1.42 -11.30
N ASN A 27 21.63 2.44 -11.29
CA ASN A 27 22.18 2.99 -10.06
C ASN A 27 21.09 3.58 -9.15
N LYS A 28 20.10 4.25 -9.71
CA LYS A 28 18.98 4.85 -8.94
C LYS A 28 18.05 3.80 -8.29
N VAL A 29 18.00 2.61 -8.86
CA VAL A 29 17.21 1.49 -8.30
C VAL A 29 18.08 0.41 -7.63
N ASP A 30 19.33 0.73 -7.29
CA ASP A 30 20.29 -0.16 -6.64
C ASP A 30 20.51 -1.51 -7.37
N LEU A 31 20.66 -1.47 -8.69
CA LEU A 31 21.07 -2.60 -9.52
C LEU A 31 22.55 -2.46 -9.88
N SER A 32 23.35 -3.44 -9.48
CA SER A 32 24.79 -3.47 -9.82
C SER A 32 25.04 -3.88 -11.27
N ASP A 33 26.24 -3.54 -11.79
CA ASP A 33 26.68 -3.94 -13.12
C ASP A 33 26.68 -5.46 -13.31
N ASP A 34 26.97 -6.25 -12.26
CA ASP A 34 26.93 -7.71 -12.34
C ASP A 34 25.50 -8.26 -12.41
N GLN A 35 24.55 -7.58 -11.77
CA GLN A 35 23.13 -7.90 -11.89
C GLN A 35 22.59 -7.56 -13.28
N LEU A 36 23.08 -6.47 -13.90
CA LEU A 36 22.71 -6.11 -15.27
C LEU A 36 23.16 -7.12 -16.32
N LYS A 37 24.23 -7.90 -16.05
CA LYS A 37 24.74 -8.94 -16.95
C LYS A 37 23.94 -10.24 -16.86
N LYS A 38 23.19 -10.47 -15.77
CA LYS A 38 22.45 -11.71 -15.54
C LYS A 38 21.12 -11.73 -16.33
N ALA A 39 20.66 -12.93 -16.66
CA ALA A 39 19.29 -13.13 -17.10
C ALA A 39 18.33 -12.81 -15.95
N VAL A 40 17.13 -12.27 -16.24
CA VAL A 40 16.15 -11.90 -15.21
C VAL A 40 15.79 -13.11 -14.33
N SER A 41 15.70 -14.30 -14.90
CA SER A 41 15.44 -15.57 -14.18
C SER A 41 16.52 -15.95 -13.15
N GLN A 42 17.70 -15.36 -13.22
CA GLN A 42 18.82 -15.59 -12.28
C GLN A 42 18.85 -14.58 -11.14
N LEU A 43 17.93 -13.63 -11.15
CA LEU A 43 17.80 -12.58 -10.14
C LEU A 43 16.81 -13.00 -9.06
N SER A 44 16.99 -12.50 -7.82
CA SER A 44 15.98 -12.65 -6.76
C SER A 44 14.70 -11.89 -7.11
N GLY A 45 13.58 -12.24 -6.48
CA GLY A 45 12.30 -11.57 -6.71
C GLY A 45 12.37 -10.04 -6.57
N GLY A 46 13.03 -9.54 -5.52
CA GLY A 46 13.25 -8.10 -5.35
C GLY A 46 14.12 -7.47 -6.44
N GLN A 47 15.16 -8.18 -6.91
CA GLN A 47 15.99 -7.69 -8.02
C GLN A 47 15.21 -7.70 -9.35
N GLN A 48 14.35 -8.70 -9.59
CA GLN A 48 13.46 -8.72 -10.75
C GLN A 48 12.48 -7.53 -10.71
N GLN A 49 11.95 -7.21 -9.55
CA GLN A 49 11.08 -6.05 -9.36
C GLN A 49 11.81 -4.74 -9.67
N ARG A 50 13.04 -4.57 -9.18
CA ARG A 50 13.87 -3.41 -9.50
C ARG A 50 14.16 -3.29 -11.00
N VAL A 51 14.36 -4.40 -11.71
CA VAL A 51 14.50 -4.40 -13.18
C VAL A 51 13.20 -3.96 -13.86
N ALA A 52 12.04 -4.40 -13.38
CA ALA A 52 10.74 -4.00 -13.93
C ALA A 52 10.49 -2.49 -13.73
N ILE A 53 10.80 -1.96 -12.55
CA ILE A 53 10.72 -0.53 -12.25
C ILE A 53 11.69 0.27 -13.11
N ALA A 54 12.96 -0.15 -13.21
CA ALA A 54 13.96 0.50 -14.05
C ALA A 54 13.53 0.55 -15.52
N ARG A 55 12.94 -0.53 -16.03
CA ARG A 55 12.37 -0.61 -17.38
C ARG A 55 11.25 0.40 -17.60
N ALA A 56 10.39 0.61 -16.61
CA ALA A 56 9.31 1.59 -16.70
C ALA A 56 9.86 3.03 -16.63
N LEU A 57 10.85 3.29 -15.77
CA LEU A 57 11.40 4.61 -15.50
C LEU A 57 12.37 5.14 -16.56
N VAL A 58 13.11 4.25 -17.24
CA VAL A 58 14.24 4.62 -18.12
C VAL A 58 13.83 5.54 -19.29
N THR A 59 12.58 5.45 -19.71
CA THR A 59 12.02 6.29 -20.78
C THR A 59 11.62 7.68 -20.32
N GLY A 60 11.67 7.97 -19.01
CA GLY A 60 11.32 9.26 -18.41
C GLY A 60 9.83 9.58 -18.46
N PRO A 61 8.94 8.65 -18.06
CA PRO A 61 7.51 8.92 -18.08
C PRO A 61 7.10 9.94 -17.02
N SER A 62 6.01 10.67 -17.25
CA SER A 62 5.40 11.53 -16.23
C SER A 62 4.46 10.76 -15.29
N ILE A 63 3.94 9.61 -15.74
CA ILE A 63 3.01 8.74 -14.99
C ILE A 63 3.48 7.30 -15.11
N ILE A 64 3.45 6.57 -13.98
CA ILE A 64 3.66 5.12 -13.95
C ILE A 64 2.43 4.44 -13.35
N CYS A 65 2.00 3.35 -14.00
CA CYS A 65 0.98 2.46 -13.48
C CYS A 65 1.65 1.17 -12.96
N MET A 66 1.41 0.82 -11.73
CA MET A 66 1.88 -0.40 -11.07
C MET A 66 0.66 -1.22 -10.66
N ASP A 67 0.57 -2.43 -11.19
CA ASP A 67 -0.52 -3.36 -10.89
C ASP A 67 0.03 -4.48 -10.00
N GLU A 68 -0.41 -4.47 -8.73
CA GLU A 68 0.00 -5.41 -7.68
C GLU A 68 1.52 -5.71 -7.62
N PRO A 69 2.38 -4.68 -7.59
CA PRO A 69 3.81 -4.88 -7.81
C PRO A 69 4.51 -5.69 -6.71
N LEU A 70 3.91 -5.85 -5.54
CA LEU A 70 4.51 -6.54 -4.39
C LEU A 70 3.79 -7.86 -4.02
N SER A 71 2.76 -8.28 -4.78
CA SER A 71 1.89 -9.42 -4.44
C SER A 71 2.64 -10.77 -4.33
N ASN A 72 3.68 -10.97 -5.13
CA ASN A 72 4.44 -12.24 -5.20
C ASN A 72 5.66 -12.29 -4.26
N LEU A 73 5.74 -11.40 -3.28
CA LEU A 73 6.89 -11.29 -2.38
C LEU A 73 6.54 -11.75 -0.97
N ASP A 74 7.55 -12.29 -0.26
CA ASP A 74 7.41 -12.57 1.16
C ASP A 74 7.22 -11.29 1.99
N ALA A 75 6.63 -11.40 3.18
CA ALA A 75 6.23 -10.26 4.02
C ALA A 75 7.40 -9.32 4.36
N LYS A 76 8.59 -9.87 4.64
CA LYS A 76 9.76 -9.05 5.00
C LYS A 76 10.27 -8.25 3.81
N LEU A 77 10.39 -8.89 2.66
CA LEU A 77 10.83 -8.25 1.41
C LEU A 77 9.80 -7.22 0.93
N ARG A 78 8.50 -7.50 1.11
CA ARG A 78 7.41 -6.58 0.78
C ARG A 78 7.53 -5.27 1.56
N VAL A 79 7.73 -5.32 2.88
CA VAL A 79 7.93 -4.12 3.71
C VAL A 79 9.15 -3.31 3.27
N GLN A 80 10.27 -3.99 2.98
CA GLN A 80 11.47 -3.32 2.51
C GLN A 80 11.23 -2.61 1.17
N LEU A 81 10.70 -3.31 0.17
CA LEU A 81 10.46 -2.76 -1.16
C LEU A 81 9.39 -1.68 -1.17
N ARG A 82 8.38 -1.76 -0.30
CA ARG A 82 7.41 -0.68 -0.09
C ARG A 82 8.09 0.64 0.26
N ASN A 83 9.02 0.62 1.21
CA ASN A 83 9.78 1.81 1.60
C ASN A 83 10.68 2.33 0.46
N GLU A 84 11.29 1.43 -0.30
CA GLU A 84 12.09 1.78 -1.46
C GLU A 84 11.25 2.42 -2.57
N LEU A 85 10.05 1.88 -2.86
CA LEU A 85 9.12 2.44 -3.83
C LEU A 85 8.68 3.86 -3.46
N LYS A 86 8.34 4.08 -2.17
CA LYS A 86 7.97 5.41 -1.68
C LYS A 86 9.10 6.43 -1.83
N LYS A 87 10.34 5.99 -1.53
CA LYS A 87 11.53 6.82 -1.74
C LYS A 87 11.74 7.13 -3.21
N MET A 88 11.70 6.11 -4.07
CA MET A 88 11.86 6.28 -5.52
C MET A 88 10.80 7.23 -6.10
N GLN A 89 9.54 7.08 -5.74
CA GLN A 89 8.47 7.97 -6.20
C GLN A 89 8.78 9.44 -5.89
N LYS A 90 9.29 9.73 -4.69
CA LYS A 90 9.71 11.09 -4.29
C LYS A 90 10.94 11.55 -5.04
N ASP A 91 11.97 10.71 -5.16
CA ASP A 91 13.25 11.05 -5.78
C ASP A 91 13.10 11.34 -7.29
N PHE A 92 12.16 10.66 -7.95
CA PHE A 92 11.88 10.88 -9.37
C PHE A 92 10.81 11.95 -9.64
N GLY A 93 10.03 12.36 -8.62
CA GLY A 93 8.94 13.32 -8.79
C GLY A 93 7.84 12.86 -9.75
N ILE A 94 7.57 11.55 -9.80
CA ILE A 94 6.69 10.92 -10.78
C ILE A 94 5.31 10.67 -10.16
N THR A 95 4.27 10.94 -10.91
CA THR A 95 2.91 10.51 -10.56
C THR A 95 2.80 9.00 -10.71
N THR A 96 2.42 8.32 -9.63
CA THR A 96 2.28 6.87 -9.61
C THR A 96 0.83 6.48 -9.36
N ILE A 97 0.25 5.67 -10.25
CA ILE A 97 -1.01 4.97 -10.03
C ILE A 97 -0.65 3.56 -9.55
N TYR A 98 -1.03 3.25 -8.33
CA TYR A 98 -0.69 2.00 -7.66
C TYR A 98 -1.96 1.20 -7.38
N VAL A 99 -2.10 0.04 -8.01
CA VAL A 99 -3.23 -0.88 -7.78
C VAL A 99 -2.77 -1.97 -6.83
N THR A 100 -3.50 -2.16 -5.76
CA THR A 100 -3.24 -3.22 -4.77
C THR A 100 -4.54 -3.64 -4.08
N HIS A 101 -4.58 -4.86 -3.61
CA HIS A 101 -5.59 -5.36 -2.67
C HIS A 101 -5.09 -5.34 -1.21
N ASP A 102 -3.82 -5.01 -1.00
CA ASP A 102 -3.21 -4.88 0.33
C ASP A 102 -3.51 -3.49 0.91
N GLN A 103 -4.29 -3.48 1.99
CA GLN A 103 -4.73 -2.23 2.65
C GLN A 103 -3.54 -1.48 3.28
N GLU A 104 -2.56 -2.21 3.81
CA GLU A 104 -1.38 -1.61 4.42
C GLU A 104 -0.51 -0.90 3.37
N GLU A 105 -0.39 -1.48 2.18
CA GLU A 105 0.27 -0.83 1.04
C GLU A 105 -0.46 0.46 0.66
N ALA A 106 -1.79 0.39 0.48
CA ALA A 106 -2.59 1.55 0.11
C ALA A 106 -2.46 2.67 1.15
N LEU A 107 -2.60 2.37 2.44
CA LEU A 107 -2.55 3.35 3.52
C LEU A 107 -1.16 3.99 3.71
N THR A 108 -0.08 3.24 3.43
CA THR A 108 1.29 3.71 3.71
C THR A 108 1.99 4.36 2.52
N LEU A 109 1.66 3.94 1.29
CA LEU A 109 2.30 4.45 0.08
C LEU A 109 1.62 5.68 -0.50
N SER A 110 0.29 5.73 -0.45
CA SER A 110 -0.49 6.67 -1.24
C SER A 110 -0.64 8.05 -0.59
N ASP A 111 -0.70 9.08 -1.42
CA ASP A 111 -1.16 10.42 -1.01
C ASP A 111 -2.70 10.50 -1.06
N ARG A 112 -3.31 9.74 -1.99
CA ARG A 112 -4.76 9.58 -2.12
C ARG A 112 -5.10 8.13 -2.46
N ILE A 113 -6.22 7.65 -1.93
CA ILE A 113 -6.75 6.30 -2.15
C ILE A 113 -8.10 6.43 -2.84
N ALA A 114 -8.32 5.63 -3.88
CA ALA A 114 -9.63 5.39 -4.47
C ALA A 114 -10.05 3.96 -4.13
N VAL A 115 -11.13 3.79 -3.38
CA VAL A 115 -11.70 2.48 -3.04
C VAL A 115 -12.72 2.09 -4.08
N PHE A 116 -12.49 0.94 -4.72
CA PHE A 116 -13.37 0.40 -5.75
C PHE A 116 -14.25 -0.72 -5.19
N ASN A 117 -15.52 -0.71 -5.60
CA ASN A 117 -16.46 -1.79 -5.35
C ASN A 117 -17.26 -2.07 -6.63
N LYS A 118 -17.15 -3.29 -7.17
CA LYS A 118 -17.89 -3.74 -8.37
C LYS A 118 -17.80 -2.75 -9.55
N GLY A 119 -16.62 -2.18 -9.78
CA GLY A 119 -16.38 -1.24 -10.89
C GLY A 119 -16.78 0.21 -10.62
N VAL A 120 -17.26 0.54 -9.42
CA VAL A 120 -17.63 1.89 -9.00
C VAL A 120 -16.66 2.38 -7.93
N ILE A 121 -16.34 3.65 -7.95
CA ILE A 121 -15.55 4.30 -6.90
C ILE A 121 -16.48 4.65 -5.74
N GLU A 122 -16.29 4.00 -4.60
CA GLU A 122 -17.05 4.26 -3.36
C GLU A 122 -16.58 5.51 -2.62
N GLN A 123 -15.26 5.70 -2.59
CA GLN A 123 -14.64 6.85 -1.92
C GLN A 123 -13.29 7.17 -2.53
N ILE A 124 -12.96 8.46 -2.59
CA ILE A 124 -11.61 8.96 -2.84
C ILE A 124 -11.24 9.93 -1.72
N GLY A 125 -10.08 9.72 -1.11
CA GLY A 125 -9.58 10.59 -0.05
C GLY A 125 -8.11 10.33 0.29
N THR A 126 -7.59 11.08 1.23
CA THR A 126 -6.30 10.76 1.87
C THR A 126 -6.41 9.47 2.67
N PRO A 127 -5.30 8.78 2.99
CA PRO A 127 -5.33 7.60 3.85
C PRO A 127 -6.10 7.83 5.17
N ASN A 128 -5.92 9.00 5.78
CA ASN A 128 -6.61 9.35 7.02
C ASN A 128 -8.13 9.48 6.82
N GLU A 129 -8.58 10.16 5.76
CA GLU A 129 -10.00 10.31 5.46
C GLU A 129 -10.66 8.96 5.16
N VAL A 130 -10.01 8.11 4.35
CA VAL A 130 -10.56 6.79 4.00
C VAL A 130 -10.65 5.89 5.23
N TYR A 131 -9.65 5.93 6.12
CA TYR A 131 -9.60 5.09 7.31
C TYR A 131 -10.54 5.58 8.42
N ASN A 132 -10.49 6.87 8.77
CA ASN A 132 -11.22 7.43 9.92
C ASN A 132 -12.61 7.98 9.57
N HIS A 133 -12.84 8.33 8.30
CA HIS A 133 -14.08 8.97 7.81
C HIS A 133 -14.60 8.21 6.59
N SER A 134 -14.76 6.88 6.75
CA SER A 134 -15.30 6.02 5.68
C SER A 134 -16.73 6.46 5.32
N SER A 135 -16.96 6.70 4.02
CA SER A 135 -18.24 7.23 3.51
C SER A 135 -19.34 6.18 3.43
N THR A 136 -18.98 4.89 3.36
CA THR A 136 -19.93 3.77 3.30
C THR A 136 -19.51 2.64 4.24
N GLU A 137 -20.47 1.79 4.60
CA GLU A 137 -20.19 0.56 5.35
C GLU A 137 -19.19 -0.34 4.62
N PHE A 138 -19.28 -0.39 3.29
CA PHE A 138 -18.34 -1.15 2.47
C PHE A 138 -16.90 -0.65 2.69
N VAL A 139 -16.65 0.65 2.56
CA VAL A 139 -15.29 1.22 2.76
C VAL A 139 -14.81 0.97 4.18
N CYS A 140 -15.69 1.14 5.17
CA CYS A 140 -15.37 0.92 6.56
C CYS A 140 -14.90 -0.53 6.85
N ASN A 141 -15.63 -1.52 6.29
CA ASN A 141 -15.27 -2.94 6.40
C ASN A 141 -14.06 -3.34 5.55
N PHE A 142 -13.88 -2.69 4.39
CA PHE A 142 -12.81 -3.02 3.46
C PHE A 142 -11.45 -2.52 3.92
N ILE A 143 -11.40 -1.38 4.62
CA ILE A 143 -10.15 -0.77 5.09
C ILE A 143 -10.00 -0.98 6.60
N GLY A 144 -9.32 -2.06 6.98
CA GLY A 144 -9.00 -2.40 8.38
C GLY A 144 -10.17 -3.02 9.15
N ASP A 145 -9.85 -3.59 10.29
CA ASP A 145 -10.79 -4.33 11.11
C ASP A 145 -11.70 -3.40 11.91
N ILE A 146 -12.96 -3.78 12.02
CA ILE A 146 -13.98 -3.02 12.74
C ILE A 146 -14.89 -3.93 13.55
N ASN A 147 -15.45 -3.40 14.65
CA ASN A 147 -16.60 -3.98 15.34
C ASN A 147 -17.85 -3.17 15.03
N ARG A 148 -18.93 -3.84 14.69
CA ARG A 148 -20.25 -3.24 14.61
C ARG A 148 -20.83 -3.11 16.01
N LEU A 149 -21.26 -1.90 16.37
CA LEU A 149 -21.89 -1.63 17.66
C LEU A 149 -23.34 -2.12 17.63
N GLY A 150 -23.72 -2.93 18.60
CA GLY A 150 -25.11 -3.34 18.81
C GLY A 150 -25.99 -2.16 19.28
N GLY A 151 -27.30 -2.30 19.12
CA GLY A 151 -28.26 -1.25 19.47
C GLY A 151 -28.16 -0.81 20.93
N ASP A 152 -27.90 -1.74 21.85
CA ASP A 152 -27.75 -1.44 23.30
C ASP A 152 -26.54 -0.51 23.56
N ILE A 153 -25.43 -0.75 22.87
CA ILE A 153 -24.22 0.07 22.98
C ILE A 153 -24.44 1.42 22.30
N ALA A 154 -25.04 1.43 21.11
CA ALA A 154 -25.37 2.65 20.39
C ALA A 154 -26.30 3.55 21.20
N GLY A 155 -27.31 2.97 21.88
CA GLY A 155 -28.20 3.68 22.79
C GLY A 155 -27.48 4.30 23.98
N GLN A 156 -26.57 3.56 24.64
CA GLN A 156 -25.73 4.10 25.73
C GLN A 156 -24.84 5.25 25.29
N MET A 157 -24.33 5.22 24.05
CA MET A 157 -23.53 6.25 23.42
C MET A 157 -24.37 7.40 22.84
N LYS A 158 -25.72 7.32 22.93
CA LYS A 158 -26.67 8.29 22.34
C LYS A 158 -26.46 8.50 20.84
N LEU A 159 -26.10 7.41 20.12
CA LEU A 159 -25.93 7.43 18.68
C LEU A 159 -27.27 7.26 17.97
N ASP A 160 -27.35 7.69 16.70
CA ASP A 160 -28.57 7.62 15.89
C ASP A 160 -28.98 6.15 15.65
N GLU A 161 -30.15 5.74 16.18
CA GLU A 161 -30.66 4.36 16.06
C GLU A 161 -30.96 3.94 14.61
N GLY A 162 -31.13 4.89 13.70
CA GLY A 162 -31.38 4.65 12.28
C GLY A 162 -30.12 4.33 11.47
N LYS A 163 -28.93 4.38 12.08
CA LYS A 163 -27.65 4.17 11.41
C LYS A 163 -26.88 2.98 11.98
N HIS A 164 -26.03 2.40 11.14
CA HIS A 164 -25.06 1.44 11.59
C HIS A 164 -23.83 2.16 12.15
N HIS A 165 -23.40 1.75 13.32
CA HIS A 165 -22.24 2.33 14.00
C HIS A 165 -21.13 1.31 14.11
N PHE A 166 -19.91 1.75 13.88
CA PHE A 166 -18.72 0.91 13.88
C PHE A 166 -17.62 1.54 14.71
N ILE A 167 -16.78 0.72 15.32
CA ILE A 167 -15.59 1.15 16.04
C ILE A 167 -14.37 0.37 15.54
N ARG A 168 -13.26 1.04 15.29
CA ARG A 168 -11.98 0.40 14.97
C ARG A 168 -11.46 -0.36 16.18
N LEU A 169 -10.81 -1.53 15.96
CA LEU A 169 -10.32 -2.39 17.04
C LEU A 169 -9.36 -1.65 17.97
N GLU A 170 -8.46 -0.84 17.43
CA GLU A 170 -7.48 -0.08 18.19
C GLU A 170 -8.09 1.05 19.05
N ARG A 171 -9.37 1.36 18.87
CA ARG A 171 -10.13 2.30 19.72
C ARG A 171 -10.71 1.63 20.96
N ILE A 172 -10.68 0.29 21.04
CA ILE A 172 -11.16 -0.47 22.18
C ILE A 172 -10.01 -0.73 23.13
N ARG A 173 -10.19 -0.38 24.40
CA ARG A 173 -9.18 -0.57 25.43
C ARG A 173 -9.71 -1.57 26.47
N VAL A 174 -8.91 -2.57 26.79
CA VAL A 174 -9.27 -3.62 27.78
C VAL A 174 -8.55 -3.37 29.09
N ASN A 175 -9.29 -3.50 30.20
CA ASN A 175 -8.76 -3.43 31.58
C ASN A 175 -7.95 -2.16 31.89
N ARG A 176 -8.38 -1.00 31.37
CA ARG A 176 -7.79 0.31 31.69
C ARG A 176 -8.76 1.18 32.47
N PRO A 177 -8.25 2.10 33.32
CA PRO A 177 -9.10 3.14 33.91
C PRO A 177 -9.79 3.94 32.81
N LYS A 178 -11.05 4.29 33.06
CA LYS A 178 -11.88 5.09 32.14
C LYS A 178 -11.36 6.53 32.10
N ASP A 179 -11.14 7.06 30.90
CA ASP A 179 -10.98 8.50 30.68
C ASP A 179 -12.35 9.20 30.64
N ALA A 180 -12.38 10.54 30.82
CA ALA A 180 -13.62 11.30 31.01
C ALA A 180 -14.65 11.12 29.86
N ASP A 181 -14.15 10.95 28.64
CA ASP A 181 -14.96 10.85 27.42
C ASP A 181 -15.14 9.43 26.89
N GLU A 182 -14.75 8.42 27.67
CA GLU A 182 -14.87 7.02 27.28
C GLU A 182 -16.13 6.36 27.84
N LEU A 183 -16.78 5.50 27.06
CA LEU A 183 -17.82 4.60 27.53
C LEU A 183 -17.15 3.32 28.06
N GLN A 184 -17.51 2.94 29.29
CA GLN A 184 -17.07 1.68 29.88
C GLN A 184 -18.16 0.63 29.76
N LEU A 185 -17.78 -0.54 29.20
CA LEU A 185 -18.65 -1.71 29.04
C LEU A 185 -18.04 -2.90 29.78
N ASN A 186 -18.92 -3.75 30.32
CA ASN A 186 -18.52 -5.04 30.83
C ASN A 186 -18.63 -6.09 29.73
N GLY A 187 -17.64 -6.97 29.63
CA GLY A 187 -17.60 -8.05 28.63
C GLY A 187 -16.92 -9.28 29.17
N VAL A 188 -17.09 -10.40 28.46
CA VAL A 188 -16.40 -11.65 28.70
C VAL A 188 -15.50 -11.95 27.50
N ILE A 189 -14.25 -12.34 27.77
CA ILE A 189 -13.34 -12.76 26.70
C ILE A 189 -13.71 -14.19 26.30
N GLU A 190 -14.21 -14.34 25.07
CA GLU A 190 -14.59 -15.64 24.51
C GLU A 190 -13.41 -16.36 23.87
N SER A 191 -12.51 -15.63 23.24
CA SER A 191 -11.32 -16.19 22.59
C SER A 191 -10.14 -15.24 22.66
N ARG A 192 -8.94 -15.79 22.56
CA ARG A 192 -7.69 -15.04 22.52
C ARG A 192 -6.80 -15.64 21.43
N GLU A 193 -6.34 -14.79 20.53
CA GLU A 193 -5.37 -15.17 19.50
C GLU A 193 -4.06 -14.43 19.70
N TYR A 194 -2.94 -15.13 19.48
CA TYR A 194 -1.62 -14.56 19.66
C TYR A 194 -0.98 -14.21 18.32
N TYR A 195 -0.83 -12.92 18.04
CA TYR A 195 -0.24 -12.38 16.81
C TYR A 195 1.21 -11.87 16.99
N GLY A 196 1.94 -12.35 18.00
CA GLY A 196 3.32 -11.97 18.27
C GLY A 196 3.45 -10.66 19.04
N LEU A 197 3.26 -9.51 18.42
CA LEU A 197 3.40 -8.19 19.04
C LEU A 197 2.14 -7.67 19.75
N TYR A 198 0.98 -8.25 19.45
CA TYR A 198 -0.31 -7.84 20.01
C TYR A 198 -0.95 -9.04 20.73
N ILE A 199 -1.37 -8.81 21.95
CA ILE A 199 -2.14 -9.75 22.77
C ILE A 199 -3.53 -9.19 22.98
#